data_59b3597a67aedf436ccd989e0f031705
#
_entry.id   59b3597a67aedf436ccd989e0f031705
#
_cell.length_a   1.000
_cell.length_b   1.000
_cell.length_c   1.000
_cell.angle_alpha   90.00
_cell.angle_beta   90.00
_cell.angle_gamma   90.00
#
_symmetry.space_group_name_H-M   'P 1'
#
loop_
_entity.id
_entity.type
_entity.pdbx_description
1 polymer ?
#
loop_
_entity_poly.entity_id
_entity_poly.type
_entity_poly.pdbx_seq_one_letter_code
_entity_poly.pdbx_strand_id
1 'polypeptide(L)' 'MKELKNFRTDRGLTIPAIAQKIGVSKSLYEKVELDVRKPSREFTTKFKKAFPEFDVNIFFTC' A
#
# COMPACT_ATOMS: atom_id res chain seq x y z
N MET A 1 -0.25 2.47 8.75
CA MET A 1 0.55 1.24 8.69
C MET A 1 2.01 1.60 8.45
N LYS A 2 2.79 1.41 9.47
CA LYS A 2 4.20 1.82 9.47
C LYS A 2 5.01 1.11 8.40
N GLU A 3 4.78 -0.18 8.22
CA GLU A 3 5.50 -0.98 7.24
C GLU A 3 5.27 -0.48 5.82
N LEU A 4 4.04 -0.08 5.55
CA LEU A 4 3.68 0.44 4.23
C LEU A 4 4.36 1.78 3.97
N LYS A 5 4.36 2.65 4.98
CA LYS A 5 5.02 3.95 4.88
C LYS A 5 6.52 3.79 4.67
N ASN A 6 7.15 2.89 5.43
CA ASN A 6 8.59 2.64 5.31
C ASN A 6 8.93 2.11 3.93
N PHE A 7 8.15 1.17 3.43
CA PHE A 7 8.36 0.62 2.10
C PHE A 7 8.31 1.72 1.04
N ARG A 8 7.30 2.60 1.15
CA ARG A 8 7.13 3.70 0.20
C ARG A 8 8.28 4.68 0.26
N THR A 9 8.66 5.11 1.46
CA THR A 9 9.72 6.11 1.62
C THR A 9 11.09 5.56 1.23
N ASP A 10 11.34 4.29 1.47
CA ASP A 10 12.59 3.65 1.05
C ASP A 10 12.76 3.67 -0.46
N ARG A 11 11.66 3.71 -1.20
CA ARG A 11 11.70 3.77 -2.67
C ARG A 11 11.61 5.19 -3.20
N GLY A 12 11.56 6.18 -2.31
CA GLY A 12 11.47 7.58 -2.71
C GLY A 12 10.16 7.93 -3.39
N LEU A 13 9.08 7.21 -3.08
CA LEU A 13 7.78 7.41 -3.71
C LEU A 13 6.90 8.31 -2.88
N THR A 14 6.19 9.22 -3.56
CA THR A 14 5.14 10.01 -2.92
C THR A 14 3.86 9.19 -2.87
N ILE A 15 2.89 9.63 -2.05
CA ILE A 15 1.59 8.96 -1.97
C ILE A 15 0.90 8.88 -3.33
N PRO A 16 0.81 9.99 -4.11
CA PRO A 16 0.21 9.89 -5.45
C PRO A 16 0.95 8.93 -6.37
N ALA A 17 2.28 8.91 -6.29
CA ALA A 17 3.09 8.08 -7.17
C ALA A 17 2.86 6.59 -6.90
N ILE A 18 2.87 6.18 -5.62
CA ILE A 18 2.67 4.78 -5.30
C ILE A 18 1.24 4.34 -5.57
N ALA A 19 0.26 5.21 -5.30
CA ALA A 19 -1.14 4.90 -5.59
C ALA A 19 -1.34 4.66 -7.08
N GLN A 20 -0.72 5.47 -7.92
CA GLN A 20 -0.79 5.30 -9.36
C GLN A 20 -0.15 3.98 -9.81
N LYS A 21 0.99 3.62 -9.24
CA LYS A 21 1.67 2.37 -9.57
C LYS A 21 0.84 1.15 -9.20
N ILE A 22 0.13 1.22 -8.08
CA ILE A 22 -0.73 0.13 -7.62
C ILE A 22 -2.03 0.09 -8.42
N GLY A 23 -2.51 1.25 -8.88
CA GLY A 23 -3.77 1.34 -9.60
C GLY A 23 -4.96 1.61 -8.69
N VAL A 24 -4.73 2.33 -7.58
CA VAL A 24 -5.80 2.74 -6.67
C VAL A 24 -5.80 4.26 -6.55
N SER A 25 -6.86 4.83 -5.99
CA SER A 25 -6.91 6.27 -5.79
C SER A 25 -5.95 6.69 -4.69
N LYS A 26 -5.46 7.91 -4.79
CA LYS A 26 -4.61 8.50 -3.75
C LYS A 26 -5.29 8.46 -2.39
N SER A 27 -6.57 8.81 -2.35
CA SER A 27 -7.35 8.81 -1.13
C SER A 27 -7.41 7.44 -0.48
N LEU A 28 -7.65 6.41 -1.27
CA LEU A 28 -7.73 5.05 -0.76
C LEU A 28 -6.38 4.61 -0.18
N TYR A 29 -5.30 4.86 -0.93
CA TYR A 29 -3.97 4.48 -0.48
C TYR A 29 -3.62 5.19 0.84
N GLU A 30 -3.87 6.50 0.89
CA GLU A 30 -3.57 7.31 2.07
C GLU A 30 -4.30 6.78 3.31
N LYS A 31 -5.57 6.42 3.16
CA LYS A 31 -6.35 5.89 4.27
C LYS A 31 -5.80 4.56 4.77
N VAL A 32 -5.34 3.71 3.86
CA VAL A 32 -4.74 2.43 4.24
C VAL A 32 -3.42 2.66 4.97
N GLU A 33 -2.58 3.56 4.47
CA GLU A 33 -1.30 3.86 5.09
C GLU A 33 -1.47 4.45 6.49
N LEU A 34 -2.49 5.27 6.68
CA LEU A 34 -2.77 5.91 7.97
C LEU A 34 -3.57 5.04 8.93
N ASP A 35 -3.86 3.80 8.57
CA ASP A 35 -4.66 2.86 9.38
C ASP A 35 -6.09 3.33 9.61
N VAL A 36 -6.57 4.25 8.78
CA VAL A 36 -7.96 4.69 8.81
C VAL A 36 -8.86 3.64 8.20
N ARG A 37 -8.32 2.88 7.24
CA ARG A 37 -9.06 1.85 6.54
C ARG A 37 -8.17 0.62 6.36
N LYS A 38 -8.75 -0.55 6.54
CA LYS A 38 -8.04 -1.81 6.31
C LYS A 38 -7.88 -2.06 4.82
N PRO A 39 -6.73 -2.63 4.39
CA PRO A 39 -6.55 -2.98 2.99
C PRO A 39 -7.53 -4.09 2.60
N SER A 40 -8.22 -3.88 1.48
CA SER A 40 -9.14 -4.88 0.95
C SER A 40 -8.35 -5.94 0.18
N ARG A 41 -9.05 -7.04 -0.16
CA ARG A 41 -8.45 -8.06 -1.01
C ARG A 41 -8.01 -7.47 -2.35
N GLU A 42 -8.83 -6.61 -2.91
CA GLU A 42 -8.50 -5.95 -4.18
C GLU A 42 -7.25 -5.10 -4.06
N PHE A 43 -7.16 -4.30 -2.99
CA PHE A 43 -5.96 -3.49 -2.73
C PHE A 43 -4.73 -4.37 -2.60
N THR A 44 -4.84 -5.45 -1.82
CA THR A 44 -3.73 -6.38 -1.59
C THR A 44 -3.27 -7.02 -2.90
N THR A 45 -4.22 -7.46 -3.73
CA THR A 45 -3.90 -8.08 -5.01
C THR A 45 -3.18 -7.10 -5.93
N LYS A 46 -3.68 -5.89 -6.03
CA LYS A 46 -3.07 -4.85 -6.85
C LYS A 46 -1.69 -4.48 -6.34
N PHE A 47 -1.53 -4.40 -5.03
CA PHE A 47 -0.24 -4.07 -4.42
C PHE A 47 0.79 -5.16 -4.72
N LYS A 48 0.42 -6.42 -4.54
CA LYS A 48 1.32 -7.53 -4.81
C LYS A 48 1.72 -7.58 -6.28
N LYS A 49 0.79 -7.27 -7.17
CA LYS A 49 1.07 -7.25 -8.60
C LYS A 49 2.08 -6.16 -8.96
N ALA A 50 1.95 -5.00 -8.34
CA ALA A 50 2.85 -3.87 -8.59
C ALA A 50 4.21 -4.05 -7.91
N PHE A 51 4.21 -4.62 -6.71
CA PHE A 51 5.41 -4.79 -5.88
C PHE A 51 5.46 -6.23 -5.34
N PRO A 52 5.83 -7.21 -6.18
CA PRO A 52 5.84 -8.60 -5.75
C PRO A 52 6.84 -8.91 -4.63
N GLU A 53 7.82 -8.06 -4.44
CA GLU A 53 8.83 -8.24 -3.40
C GLU A 53 8.30 -7.88 -2.01
N PHE A 54 7.17 -7.19 -1.91
CA PHE A 54 6.60 -6.80 -0.63
C PHE A 54 5.80 -7.95 -0.03
N ASP A 55 5.98 -8.19 1.27
CA ASP A 55 5.26 -9.25 1.95
C ASP A 55 3.84 -8.76 2.30
N VAL A 56 2.88 -9.13 1.48
CA VAL A 56 1.49 -8.71 1.69
C VAL A 56 0.82 -9.42 2.87
N ASN A 57 1.46 -10.43 3.43
CA ASN A 57 0.92 -11.10 4.60
C ASN A 57 0.78 -10.17 5.79
N ILE A 58 1.56 -9.12 5.85
CA ILE A 58 1.45 -8.14 6.92
C ILE A 58 0.09 -7.42 6.90
N PHE A 59 -0.60 -7.40 5.76
CA PHE A 59 -1.93 -6.81 5.67
C PHE A 59 -2.98 -7.61 6.43
N PHE A 60 -2.69 -8.86 6.71
CA PHE A 60 -3.61 -9.78 7.38
C PHE A 60 -3.26 -10.04 8.83
N THR A 61 -2.15 -9.48 9.31
CA THR A 61 -1.79 -9.56 10.73
C THR A 61 -2.33 -8.33 11.43
N CYS A 62 -2.99 -8.54 12.53
CA CYS A 62 -3.56 -7.42 13.31
C CYS A 62 -2.55 -6.85 14.23
#